data_ff7a726a83865ba62193a9909034da9a
#
_entry.id   ff7a726a83865ba62193a9909034da9a
#
_cell.length_a   1.000
_cell.length_b   1.000
_cell.length_c   1.000
_cell.angle_alpha   90.00
_cell.angle_beta   90.00
_cell.angle_gamma   90.00
#
_symmetry.space_group_name_H-M   'P 1'
#
loop_
_entity.id
_entity.type
_entity.pdbx_description
1 polymer ?
#
loop_
_entity_poly.entity_id
_entity_poly.type
_entity_poly.pdbx_seq_one_letter_code
_entity_poly.pdbx_strand_id
1 'polypeptide(L)'
;MTSARVWAASRFETAHLPDARLNRRLVKVETMLAAKSLDSINQASEDWAEAKAAYRFIENESVKPDDLIQPIADSTARDCAGAPAIFAVHDTTEMGLKSARGAQGLGPVGDDPNARGMYCHVTLAVRENGIVVGLLHQYNWCRDPDDTEKSCDRKKRPIEEKESVKWLKGIRGAHEALERNLPPEQRPRLIHVGDRENDIPEAFRDIVALDDSAVIRSSQSRRVELEDGSGALSHEAVRAAPLLGTATLEVPRKRGRAARMARVQIRSCAVQVIPRRERHPNCERIALNLVEVWEPKAPQGDEPLHWILWTLEPCATLAQAMRVVDIYKLRWRIEDFNLVLKEGCRVEELQFETAERLEKVVILYGPVAVRILQLRDYARMHPEAPCTVVLSEPEWKALWTRIHRKPPKRGTGPPTIQQATLWIGRLGGHLGRKSDGMPGVRTLWRGWRDLNLLATMSCILAP
;
A
#
# COMPACT_ATOMS: atom_id res chain seq x y z
N MET A 1 12.18 -22.16 -16.87
CA MET A 1 11.10 -21.69 -15.96
C MET A 1 10.64 -20.33 -16.47
N THR A 2 9.33 -20.09 -16.54
CA THR A 2 8.82 -18.76 -16.87
C THR A 2 9.21 -17.77 -15.76
N SER A 3 9.42 -16.55 -16.11
CA SER A 3 9.81 -15.47 -15.21
C SER A 3 8.80 -15.21 -14.09
N ALA A 4 7.51 -15.23 -14.40
CA ALA A 4 6.46 -15.11 -13.39
C ALA A 4 6.62 -16.19 -12.30
N ARG A 5 7.06 -17.40 -12.67
CA ARG A 5 7.31 -18.47 -11.71
C ARG A 5 8.52 -18.22 -10.81
N VAL A 6 9.61 -17.66 -11.34
CA VAL A 6 10.79 -17.31 -10.53
C VAL A 6 10.44 -16.21 -9.54
N TRP A 7 9.71 -15.19 -10.01
CA TRP A 7 9.22 -14.11 -9.16
C TRP A 7 8.25 -14.62 -8.09
N ALA A 8 7.25 -15.43 -8.45
CA ALA A 8 6.31 -16.01 -7.49
C ALA A 8 7.03 -16.89 -6.46
N ALA A 9 7.99 -17.71 -6.89
CA ALA A 9 8.77 -18.56 -5.99
C ALA A 9 9.55 -17.72 -4.97
N SER A 10 10.15 -16.59 -5.37
CA SER A 10 10.87 -15.71 -4.44
C SER A 10 9.95 -15.01 -3.46
N ARG A 11 8.70 -14.67 -3.85
CA ARG A 11 7.72 -14.04 -2.95
C ARG A 11 7.20 -14.98 -1.87
N PHE A 12 7.10 -16.26 -2.17
CA PHE A 12 6.54 -17.28 -1.28
C PHE A 12 7.58 -18.30 -0.79
N GLU A 13 8.87 -17.94 -0.81
CA GLU A 13 9.98 -18.81 -0.38
C GLU A 13 9.82 -19.30 1.08
N THR A 14 9.33 -18.41 1.96
CA THR A 14 9.12 -18.70 3.39
C THR A 14 7.73 -19.26 3.70
N ALA A 15 6.94 -19.63 2.68
CA ALA A 15 5.61 -20.18 2.90
C ALA A 15 5.68 -21.58 3.55
N HIS A 16 5.00 -21.74 4.69
CA HIS A 16 4.90 -22.97 5.45
C HIS A 16 3.46 -23.43 5.56
N LEU A 17 2.90 -23.92 4.44
CA LEU A 17 1.58 -24.53 4.45
C LEU A 17 1.67 -25.99 4.97
N PRO A 18 0.57 -26.54 5.51
CA PRO A 18 0.58 -27.88 6.13
C PRO A 18 1.09 -29.04 5.25
N ASP A 19 1.11 -28.86 3.93
CA ASP A 19 1.57 -29.84 2.98
C ASP A 19 2.48 -29.17 1.93
N ALA A 20 3.64 -29.77 1.65
CA ALA A 20 4.58 -29.31 0.64
C ALA A 20 3.96 -29.21 -0.79
N ARG A 21 2.91 -29.99 -1.06
CA ARG A 21 2.13 -29.87 -2.31
C ARG A 21 1.36 -28.56 -2.36
N LEU A 22 0.88 -28.04 -1.22
CA LEU A 22 0.21 -26.75 -1.13
C LEU A 22 1.20 -25.61 -1.40
N ASN A 23 2.43 -25.65 -0.85
CA ASN A 23 3.46 -24.66 -1.16
C ASN A 23 3.76 -24.62 -2.68
N ARG A 24 3.92 -25.79 -3.31
CA ARG A 24 4.10 -25.84 -4.77
C ARG A 24 2.89 -25.31 -5.54
N ARG A 25 1.68 -25.56 -5.02
CA ARG A 25 0.43 -25.07 -5.61
C ARG A 25 0.31 -23.55 -5.47
N LEU A 26 0.65 -23.00 -4.31
CA LEU A 26 0.68 -21.56 -4.06
C LEU A 26 1.53 -20.83 -5.10
N VAL A 27 2.77 -21.29 -5.32
CA VAL A 27 3.65 -20.70 -6.35
C VAL A 27 3.05 -20.79 -7.75
N LYS A 28 2.33 -21.89 -8.09
CA LYS A 28 1.64 -22.02 -9.39
C LYS A 28 0.49 -21.04 -9.53
N VAL A 29 -0.36 -20.91 -8.51
CA VAL A 29 -1.49 -19.97 -8.49
C VAL A 29 -0.99 -18.54 -8.64
N GLU A 30 0.03 -18.16 -7.85
CA GLU A 30 0.62 -16.83 -7.95
C GLU A 30 1.28 -16.57 -9.32
N THR A 31 1.95 -17.57 -9.89
CA THR A 31 2.50 -17.47 -11.25
C THR A 31 1.40 -17.15 -12.26
N MET A 32 0.28 -17.84 -12.17
CA MET A 32 -0.88 -17.67 -13.04
C MET A 32 -1.49 -16.26 -12.89
N LEU A 33 -1.72 -15.82 -11.65
CA LEU A 33 -2.26 -14.49 -11.36
C LEU A 33 -1.31 -13.37 -11.82
N ALA A 34 -0.01 -13.52 -11.60
CA ALA A 34 0.99 -12.55 -12.06
C ALA A 34 1.09 -12.48 -13.59
N ALA A 35 0.93 -13.60 -14.27
CA ALA A 35 0.98 -13.67 -15.73
C ALA A 35 -0.28 -13.07 -16.39
N LYS A 36 -1.46 -13.21 -15.76
CA LYS A 36 -2.75 -12.80 -16.33
C LYS A 36 -3.61 -12.06 -15.29
N SER A 37 -3.07 -10.98 -14.74
CA SER A 37 -3.62 -10.25 -13.59
C SER A 37 -5.00 -9.62 -13.79
N LEU A 38 -5.50 -9.53 -15.02
CA LEU A 38 -6.83 -8.99 -15.35
C LEU A 38 -7.86 -10.08 -15.69
N ASP A 39 -7.42 -11.32 -15.77
CA ASP A 39 -8.26 -12.44 -16.18
C ASP A 39 -8.86 -13.13 -14.94
N SER A 40 -10.04 -13.71 -15.09
CA SER A 40 -10.56 -14.62 -14.06
C SER A 40 -9.63 -15.84 -13.92
N ILE A 41 -9.71 -16.56 -12.81
CA ILE A 41 -8.93 -17.78 -12.61
C ILE A 41 -9.09 -18.75 -13.78
N ASN A 42 -10.31 -18.89 -14.31
CA ASN A 42 -10.57 -19.73 -15.48
C ASN A 42 -9.82 -19.26 -16.73
N GLN A 43 -9.84 -17.96 -17.01
CA GLN A 43 -9.15 -17.38 -18.16
C GLN A 43 -7.63 -17.33 -17.96
N ALA A 44 -7.18 -17.22 -16.72
CA ALA A 44 -5.77 -17.23 -16.37
C ALA A 44 -5.15 -18.63 -16.47
N SER A 45 -5.93 -19.68 -16.27
CA SER A 45 -5.48 -21.08 -16.35
C SER A 45 -5.19 -21.51 -17.81
N GLU A 46 -4.23 -22.40 -17.97
CA GLU A 46 -3.87 -22.98 -19.28
C GLU A 46 -4.90 -24.05 -19.70
N ASP A 47 -5.42 -24.80 -18.73
CA ASP A 47 -6.41 -25.85 -18.93
C ASP A 47 -7.38 -26.00 -17.75
N TRP A 48 -8.37 -26.85 -17.91
CA TRP A 48 -9.36 -27.16 -16.88
C TRP A 48 -8.75 -27.76 -15.60
N ALA A 49 -7.70 -28.58 -15.74
CA ALA A 49 -7.05 -29.19 -14.59
C ALA A 49 -6.33 -28.17 -13.73
N GLU A 50 -5.69 -27.18 -14.35
CA GLU A 50 -5.06 -26.04 -13.65
C GLU A 50 -6.10 -25.16 -12.95
N ALA A 51 -7.19 -24.79 -13.64
CA ALA A 51 -8.28 -24.02 -13.04
C ALA A 51 -8.87 -24.75 -11.81
N LYS A 52 -9.22 -26.02 -11.96
CA LYS A 52 -9.74 -26.85 -10.87
C LYS A 52 -8.77 -26.96 -9.70
N ALA A 53 -7.47 -27.04 -9.99
CA ALA A 53 -6.45 -27.11 -8.94
C ALA A 53 -6.26 -25.77 -8.21
N ALA A 54 -6.41 -24.63 -8.91
CA ALA A 54 -6.40 -23.30 -8.29
C ALA A 54 -7.63 -23.11 -7.38
N TYR A 55 -8.84 -23.45 -7.84
CA TYR A 55 -10.03 -23.39 -7.00
C TYR A 55 -9.91 -24.30 -5.77
N ARG A 56 -9.46 -25.55 -5.91
CA ARG A 56 -9.23 -26.46 -4.78
C ARG A 56 -8.20 -25.92 -3.76
N PHE A 57 -7.21 -25.17 -4.22
CA PHE A 57 -6.25 -24.51 -3.33
C PHE A 57 -6.94 -23.39 -2.52
N ILE A 58 -7.72 -22.53 -3.18
CA ILE A 58 -8.43 -21.42 -2.55
C ILE A 58 -9.51 -21.96 -1.57
N GLU A 59 -10.19 -23.05 -1.94
CA GLU A 59 -11.21 -23.70 -1.11
C GLU A 59 -10.65 -24.47 0.07
N ASN A 60 -9.36 -24.77 0.08
CA ASN A 60 -8.75 -25.59 1.11
C ASN A 60 -8.75 -24.86 2.46
N GLU A 61 -9.50 -25.39 3.42
CA GLU A 61 -9.62 -24.84 4.77
C GLU A 61 -8.32 -24.91 5.59
N SER A 62 -7.37 -25.76 5.19
CA SER A 62 -6.04 -25.83 5.81
C SER A 62 -5.11 -24.70 5.37
N VAL A 63 -5.48 -23.90 4.37
CA VAL A 63 -4.76 -22.71 3.93
C VAL A 63 -5.45 -21.49 4.55
N LYS A 64 -4.82 -20.87 5.52
CA LYS A 64 -5.39 -19.69 6.18
C LYS A 64 -4.89 -18.39 5.53
N PRO A 65 -5.63 -17.28 5.60
CA PRO A 65 -5.19 -15.98 5.12
C PRO A 65 -3.81 -15.58 5.66
N ASP A 66 -3.54 -15.76 6.95
CA ASP A 66 -2.27 -15.42 7.58
C ASP A 66 -1.09 -16.20 7.00
N ASP A 67 -1.30 -17.46 6.60
CA ASP A 67 -0.28 -18.31 5.94
C ASP A 67 0.14 -17.75 4.58
N LEU A 68 -0.69 -16.92 3.95
CA LEU A 68 -0.41 -16.25 2.68
C LEU A 68 0.21 -14.87 2.87
N ILE A 69 -0.23 -14.14 3.91
CA ILE A 69 0.27 -12.79 4.23
C ILE A 69 1.71 -12.84 4.72
N GLN A 70 2.05 -13.79 5.61
CA GLN A 70 3.37 -13.88 6.21
C GLN A 70 4.51 -13.99 5.18
N PRO A 71 4.52 -14.91 4.20
CA PRO A 71 5.60 -15.00 3.23
C PRO A 71 5.72 -13.76 2.33
N ILE A 72 4.61 -13.08 2.03
CA ILE A 72 4.61 -11.81 1.31
C ILE A 72 5.33 -10.73 2.12
N ALA A 73 5.00 -10.59 3.41
CA ALA A 73 5.64 -9.66 4.33
C ALA A 73 7.12 -9.98 4.52
N ASP A 74 7.47 -11.26 4.66
CA ASP A 74 8.86 -11.72 4.80
C ASP A 74 9.70 -11.38 3.57
N SER A 75 9.15 -11.61 2.38
CA SER A 75 9.82 -11.22 1.14
C SER A 75 10.01 -9.71 1.03
N THR A 76 9.00 -8.93 1.41
CA THR A 76 9.08 -7.46 1.43
C THR A 76 10.12 -6.98 2.43
N ALA A 77 10.17 -7.56 3.63
CA ALA A 77 11.17 -7.22 4.64
C ALA A 77 12.60 -7.45 4.14
N ARG A 78 12.87 -8.58 3.46
CA ARG A 78 14.19 -8.84 2.84
C ARG A 78 14.55 -7.80 1.78
N ASP A 79 13.56 -7.35 0.98
CA ASP A 79 13.78 -6.31 -0.03
C ASP A 79 14.02 -4.91 0.60
N CYS A 80 13.73 -4.74 1.90
CA CYS A 80 14.01 -3.51 2.66
C CYS A 80 15.41 -3.49 3.28
N ALA A 81 16.16 -4.60 3.27
CA ALA A 81 17.46 -4.72 3.93
C ALA A 81 18.44 -3.61 3.55
N GLY A 82 19.13 -3.06 4.57
CA GLY A 82 20.16 -2.05 4.38
C GLY A 82 19.68 -0.67 3.93
N ALA A 83 18.38 -0.45 3.79
CA ALA A 83 17.83 0.89 3.59
C ALA A 83 17.97 1.71 4.89
N PRO A 84 18.30 3.02 4.84
CA PRO A 84 18.42 3.83 6.06
C PRO A 84 17.08 3.99 6.78
N ALA A 85 15.97 4.08 6.03
CA ALA A 85 14.62 4.13 6.55
C ALA A 85 13.62 3.53 5.56
N ILE A 86 12.54 2.98 6.10
CA ILE A 86 11.35 2.53 5.36
C ILE A 86 10.11 3.21 5.97
N PHE A 87 9.24 3.68 5.09
CA PHE A 87 7.98 4.29 5.47
C PHE A 87 6.87 3.24 5.36
N ALA A 88 6.35 2.83 6.52
CA ALA A 88 5.20 1.93 6.61
C ALA A 88 3.92 2.75 6.42
N VAL A 89 3.41 2.77 5.20
CA VAL A 89 2.20 3.54 4.84
C VAL A 89 0.98 2.67 5.06
N HIS A 90 0.08 3.15 5.92
CA HIS A 90 -1.14 2.44 6.32
C HIS A 90 -2.39 3.10 5.76
N ASP A 91 -3.33 2.29 5.30
CA ASP A 91 -4.68 2.75 4.96
C ASP A 91 -5.67 1.58 4.95
N THR A 92 -6.96 1.93 5.02
CA THR A 92 -8.06 0.96 4.89
C THR A 92 -8.87 1.29 3.66
N THR A 93 -9.10 0.28 2.85
CA THR A 93 -10.03 0.40 1.73
C THR A 93 -11.20 -0.57 1.89
N GLU A 94 -12.40 -0.13 1.53
CA GLU A 94 -13.56 -1.00 1.41
C GLU A 94 -13.59 -1.63 0.01
N MET A 95 -13.99 -2.88 -0.09
CA MET A 95 -14.17 -3.59 -1.35
C MET A 95 -15.63 -4.00 -1.49
N GLY A 96 -16.34 -3.35 -2.42
CA GLY A 96 -17.72 -3.65 -2.73
C GLY A 96 -17.80 -4.83 -3.71
N LEU A 97 -18.16 -6.01 -3.20
CA LEU A 97 -18.16 -7.26 -3.99
C LEU A 97 -19.53 -7.49 -4.65
N LYS A 98 -19.85 -6.62 -5.60
CA LYS A 98 -21.16 -6.63 -6.29
C LYS A 98 -21.48 -7.95 -7.01
N SER A 99 -20.46 -8.61 -7.54
CA SER A 99 -20.57 -9.88 -8.27
C SER A 99 -20.71 -11.10 -7.35
N ALA A 100 -20.37 -10.95 -6.06
CA ALA A 100 -20.41 -12.00 -5.05
C ALA A 100 -21.43 -11.71 -3.92
N ARG A 101 -22.50 -10.98 -4.19
CA ARG A 101 -23.49 -10.57 -3.17
C ARG A 101 -24.09 -11.73 -2.36
N GLY A 102 -24.18 -12.91 -2.94
CA GLY A 102 -24.66 -14.13 -2.29
C GLY A 102 -23.57 -14.90 -1.53
N ALA A 103 -22.34 -14.43 -1.51
CA ALA A 103 -21.28 -15.10 -0.78
C ALA A 103 -21.51 -15.04 0.73
N GLN A 104 -21.32 -16.19 1.39
CA GLN A 104 -21.46 -16.30 2.85
C GLN A 104 -20.35 -15.52 3.56
N GLY A 105 -20.69 -14.85 4.65
CA GLY A 105 -19.75 -14.13 5.51
C GLY A 105 -19.38 -12.73 5.02
N LEU A 106 -19.91 -12.21 3.90
CA LEU A 106 -19.76 -10.81 3.52
C LEU A 106 -20.62 -9.89 4.39
N GLY A 107 -20.04 -8.76 4.79
CA GLY A 107 -20.72 -7.75 5.60
C GLY A 107 -21.10 -6.48 4.82
N PRO A 108 -21.79 -5.53 5.49
CA PRO A 108 -22.12 -4.25 4.90
C PRO A 108 -20.87 -3.39 4.65
N VAL A 109 -20.84 -2.70 3.50
CA VAL A 109 -19.77 -1.77 3.11
C VAL A 109 -20.37 -0.50 2.51
N GLY A 110 -19.70 0.64 2.71
CA GLY A 110 -20.14 1.94 2.20
C GLY A 110 -21.45 2.41 2.80
N ASP A 111 -22.10 3.35 2.11
CA ASP A 111 -23.35 3.99 2.54
C ASP A 111 -24.61 3.30 1.98
N ASP A 112 -24.47 2.38 1.02
CA ASP A 112 -25.60 1.61 0.46
C ASP A 112 -25.92 0.42 1.39
N PRO A 113 -27.10 0.36 2.01
CA PRO A 113 -27.48 -0.70 2.95
C PRO A 113 -27.49 -2.10 2.30
N ASN A 114 -27.56 -2.17 0.98
CA ASN A 114 -27.54 -3.42 0.21
C ASN A 114 -26.14 -3.79 -0.29
N ALA A 115 -25.16 -2.90 -0.15
CA ALA A 115 -23.79 -3.22 -0.54
C ALA A 115 -23.19 -4.27 0.41
N ARG A 116 -22.55 -5.27 -0.17
CA ARG A 116 -21.85 -6.33 0.57
C ARG A 116 -20.41 -6.40 0.11
N GLY A 117 -19.53 -6.66 1.05
CA GLY A 117 -18.11 -6.70 0.78
C GLY A 117 -17.26 -6.95 2.02
N MET A 118 -16.00 -6.56 1.93
CA MET A 118 -15.02 -6.65 3.00
C MET A 118 -14.20 -5.38 3.09
N TYR A 119 -13.58 -5.16 4.23
CA TYR A 119 -12.57 -4.13 4.43
C TYR A 119 -11.18 -4.76 4.34
N CYS A 120 -10.25 -4.01 3.79
CA CYS A 120 -8.85 -4.42 3.68
C CYS A 120 -7.97 -3.29 4.23
N HIS A 121 -7.25 -3.57 5.30
CA HIS A 121 -6.22 -2.69 5.85
C HIS A 121 -4.86 -3.19 5.40
N VAL A 122 -4.09 -2.31 4.76
CA VAL A 122 -2.79 -2.64 4.17
C VAL A 122 -1.71 -1.77 4.77
N THR A 123 -0.53 -2.36 4.97
CA THR A 123 0.70 -1.65 5.31
C THR A 123 1.71 -1.85 4.20
N LEU A 124 1.99 -0.78 3.45
CA LEU A 124 2.98 -0.78 2.37
C LEU A 124 4.35 -0.34 2.88
N ALA A 125 5.41 -1.05 2.50
CA ALA A 125 6.78 -0.55 2.59
C ALA A 125 7.06 0.40 1.43
N VAL A 126 7.45 1.63 1.74
CA VAL A 126 7.78 2.66 0.76
C VAL A 126 9.16 3.23 1.05
N ARG A 127 10.00 3.40 0.04
CA ARG A 127 11.31 4.06 0.14
C ARG A 127 11.15 5.58 0.17
N GLU A 128 12.17 6.30 0.61
CA GLU A 128 12.18 7.77 0.67
C GLU A 128 11.89 8.43 -0.68
N ASN A 129 12.35 7.84 -1.77
CA ASN A 129 12.05 8.28 -3.13
C ASN A 129 10.64 7.93 -3.62
N GLY A 130 9.80 7.34 -2.77
CA GLY A 130 8.41 6.99 -3.08
C GLY A 130 8.23 5.67 -3.83
N ILE A 131 9.28 4.86 -4.03
CA ILE A 131 9.16 3.53 -4.63
C ILE A 131 8.49 2.59 -3.61
N VAL A 132 7.41 1.94 -4.05
CA VAL A 132 6.74 0.89 -3.25
C VAL A 132 7.57 -0.39 -3.32
N VAL A 133 8.03 -0.88 -2.17
CA VAL A 133 8.82 -2.12 -2.05
C VAL A 133 7.92 -3.35 -2.05
N GLY A 134 6.87 -3.34 -1.22
CA GLY A 134 5.94 -4.44 -1.07
C GLY A 134 4.94 -4.22 0.05
N LEU A 135 4.28 -5.30 0.48
CA LEU A 135 3.37 -5.32 1.61
C LEU A 135 4.09 -5.86 2.85
N LEU A 136 4.06 -5.12 3.95
CA LEU A 136 4.56 -5.58 5.26
C LEU A 136 3.45 -6.22 6.09
N HIS A 137 2.19 -5.85 5.85
CA HIS A 137 1.04 -6.43 6.53
C HIS A 137 -0.23 -6.22 5.71
N GLN A 138 -1.18 -7.12 5.86
CA GLN A 138 -2.55 -6.99 5.36
C GLN A 138 -3.51 -7.64 6.35
N TYR A 139 -4.62 -6.97 6.62
CA TYR A 139 -5.69 -7.47 7.47
C TYR A 139 -7.03 -7.23 6.82
N ASN A 140 -7.79 -8.30 6.57
CA ASN A 140 -9.10 -8.19 5.98
C ASN A 140 -10.16 -8.59 7.01
N TRP A 141 -11.33 -7.97 6.93
CA TRP A 141 -12.47 -8.34 7.78
C TRP A 141 -13.79 -7.99 7.10
N CYS A 142 -14.84 -8.65 7.53
CA CYS A 142 -16.22 -8.31 7.21
C CYS A 142 -16.92 -7.81 8.48
N ARG A 143 -17.76 -6.79 8.34
CA ARG A 143 -18.64 -6.35 9.42
C ARG A 143 -19.77 -7.36 9.60
N ASP A 144 -20.17 -7.57 10.84
CA ASP A 144 -21.37 -8.35 11.14
C ASP A 144 -22.61 -7.58 10.66
N PRO A 145 -23.44 -8.15 9.75
CA PRO A 145 -24.67 -7.50 9.29
C PRO A 145 -25.69 -7.30 10.40
N ASP A 146 -25.60 -8.11 11.47
CA ASP A 146 -26.53 -8.07 12.61
C ASP A 146 -26.03 -7.19 13.76
N ASP A 147 -24.84 -6.57 13.64
CA ASP A 147 -24.31 -5.62 14.64
C ASP A 147 -25.13 -4.32 14.64
N THR A 148 -26.13 -4.27 15.52
CA THR A 148 -26.99 -3.10 15.77
C THR A 148 -26.50 -2.24 16.93
N GLU A 149 -25.29 -2.49 17.47
CA GLU A 149 -24.78 -1.77 18.63
C GLU A 149 -24.65 -0.27 18.37
N LYS A 150 -25.10 0.54 19.33
CA LYS A 150 -25.01 1.99 19.26
C LYS A 150 -23.55 2.48 19.28
N SER A 151 -23.26 3.51 18.52
CA SER A 151 -21.92 4.11 18.44
C SER A 151 -21.33 4.51 19.80
N CYS A 152 -22.17 4.91 20.78
CA CYS A 152 -21.74 5.27 22.13
C CYS A 152 -21.20 4.06 22.91
N ASP A 153 -21.77 2.88 22.72
CA ASP A 153 -21.34 1.66 23.44
C ASP A 153 -20.13 1.05 22.77
N ARG A 154 -20.06 1.03 21.45
CA ARG A 154 -18.83 0.69 20.70
C ARG A 154 -17.60 1.50 21.15
N LYS A 155 -17.78 2.79 21.48
CA LYS A 155 -16.67 3.65 21.98
C LYS A 155 -16.10 3.20 23.32
N LYS A 156 -16.87 2.46 24.15
CA LYS A 156 -16.44 1.98 25.46
C LYS A 156 -15.70 0.64 25.42
N ARG A 157 -15.83 -0.12 24.32
CA ARG A 157 -15.12 -1.40 24.15
C ARG A 157 -13.60 -1.21 24.24
N PRO A 158 -12.84 -2.22 24.69
CA PRO A 158 -11.38 -2.23 24.55
C PRO A 158 -10.99 -2.15 23.06
N ILE A 159 -9.75 -1.71 22.79
CA ILE A 159 -9.29 -1.50 21.40
C ILE A 159 -9.29 -2.79 20.57
N GLU A 160 -9.06 -3.92 21.24
CA GLU A 160 -9.02 -5.25 20.64
C GLU A 160 -10.37 -5.67 20.04
N GLU A 161 -11.48 -5.11 20.53
CA GLU A 161 -12.84 -5.36 20.06
C GLU A 161 -13.36 -4.29 19.08
N LYS A 162 -12.53 -3.30 18.74
CA LYS A 162 -12.86 -2.22 17.80
C LYS A 162 -12.23 -2.46 16.44
N GLU A 163 -12.88 -2.00 15.38
CA GLU A 163 -12.26 -1.99 14.04
C GLU A 163 -10.91 -1.25 14.01
N SER A 164 -10.70 -0.31 14.94
CA SER A 164 -9.44 0.43 15.06
C SER A 164 -8.25 -0.46 15.43
N VAL A 165 -8.45 -1.71 15.88
CA VAL A 165 -7.38 -2.69 16.11
C VAL A 165 -6.56 -2.97 14.84
N LYS A 166 -7.14 -2.74 13.67
CA LYS A 166 -6.45 -2.85 12.37
C LYS A 166 -5.14 -2.07 12.33
N TRP A 167 -5.11 -0.86 12.92
CA TRP A 167 -3.92 -0.01 12.97
C TRP A 167 -2.83 -0.64 13.82
N LEU A 168 -3.18 -1.19 14.98
CA LEU A 168 -2.22 -1.89 15.86
C LEU A 168 -1.66 -3.15 15.18
N LYS A 169 -2.52 -3.93 14.52
CA LYS A 169 -2.09 -5.10 13.74
C LYS A 169 -1.13 -4.71 12.64
N GLY A 170 -1.42 -3.64 11.89
CA GLY A 170 -0.54 -3.13 10.83
C GLY A 170 0.82 -2.65 11.36
N ILE A 171 0.84 -1.91 12.48
CA ILE A 171 2.06 -1.41 13.13
C ILE A 171 2.92 -2.60 13.59
N ARG A 172 2.35 -3.48 14.43
CA ARG A 172 3.05 -4.65 14.97
C ARG A 172 3.52 -5.59 13.85
N GLY A 173 2.64 -5.92 12.91
CA GLY A 173 2.97 -6.82 11.80
C GLY A 173 4.08 -6.30 10.89
N ALA A 174 4.16 -4.98 10.65
CA ALA A 174 5.25 -4.39 9.89
C ALA A 174 6.60 -4.48 10.64
N HIS A 175 6.60 -4.18 11.95
CA HIS A 175 7.77 -4.31 12.79
C HIS A 175 8.26 -5.76 12.88
N GLU A 176 7.36 -6.69 13.21
CA GLU A 176 7.64 -8.13 13.31
C GLU A 176 8.19 -8.73 12.01
N ALA A 177 7.68 -8.27 10.85
CA ALA A 177 8.19 -8.73 9.56
C ALA A 177 9.66 -8.37 9.36
N LEU A 178 10.06 -7.13 9.70
CA LEU A 178 11.46 -6.71 9.65
C LEU A 178 12.30 -7.45 10.70
N GLU A 179 11.79 -7.59 11.92
CA GLU A 179 12.50 -8.25 13.02
C GLU A 179 12.78 -9.72 12.72
N ARG A 180 11.80 -10.43 12.20
CA ARG A 180 11.91 -11.85 11.87
C ARG A 180 12.88 -12.15 10.72
N ASN A 181 13.03 -11.22 9.77
CA ASN A 181 13.76 -11.47 8.52
C ASN A 181 15.11 -10.77 8.43
N LEU A 182 15.39 -9.78 9.26
CA LEU A 182 16.61 -8.98 9.16
C LEU A 182 17.35 -8.94 10.52
N PRO A 183 18.67 -9.15 10.49
CA PRO A 183 19.48 -8.91 11.66
C PRO A 183 19.51 -7.40 11.99
N PRO A 184 19.72 -7.00 13.25
CA PRO A 184 19.61 -5.60 13.69
C PRO A 184 20.36 -4.57 12.82
N GLU A 185 21.57 -4.91 12.37
CA GLU A 185 22.42 -4.03 11.56
C GLU A 185 21.91 -3.81 10.13
N GLN A 186 20.99 -4.63 9.65
CA GLN A 186 20.36 -4.49 8.32
C GLN A 186 18.93 -3.96 8.40
N ARG A 187 18.36 -3.84 9.62
CA ARG A 187 17.01 -3.33 9.81
C ARG A 187 16.96 -1.84 9.50
N PRO A 188 16.11 -1.41 8.57
CA PRO A 188 15.87 0.00 8.36
C PRO A 188 15.13 0.58 9.56
N ARG A 189 15.33 1.86 9.82
CA ARG A 189 14.46 2.62 10.71
C ARG A 189 13.04 2.61 10.16
N LEU A 190 12.05 2.22 10.96
CA LEU A 190 10.65 2.13 10.52
C LEU A 190 9.89 3.39 10.94
N ILE A 191 9.20 4.02 9.97
CA ILE A 191 8.40 5.23 10.20
C ILE A 191 6.99 4.96 9.71
N HIS A 192 6.03 4.88 10.63
CA HIS A 192 4.63 4.65 10.31
C HIS A 192 3.96 5.92 9.80
N VAL A 193 3.24 5.82 8.68
CA VAL A 193 2.54 6.94 8.05
C VAL A 193 1.06 6.61 7.96
N GLY A 194 0.23 7.43 8.59
CA GLY A 194 -1.21 7.19 8.66
C GLY A 194 -2.04 8.45 8.44
N ASP A 195 -3.30 8.24 8.11
CA ASP A 195 -4.29 9.30 7.99
C ASP A 195 -4.95 9.64 9.35
N ARG A 196 -6.08 10.36 9.31
CA ARG A 196 -6.82 10.78 10.50
C ARG A 196 -7.40 9.62 11.32
N GLU A 197 -7.67 8.47 10.72
CA GLU A 197 -8.22 7.32 11.43
C GLU A 197 -7.16 6.65 12.32
N ASN A 198 -5.87 6.78 11.97
CA ASN A 198 -4.76 6.30 12.80
C ASN A 198 -4.44 7.20 14.00
N ASP A 199 -5.09 8.37 14.14
CA ASP A 199 -4.89 9.27 15.29
C ASP A 199 -5.55 8.69 16.56
N ILE A 200 -4.98 7.61 17.09
CA ILE A 200 -5.42 6.93 18.32
C ILE A 200 -4.25 6.76 19.29
N PRO A 201 -4.45 6.99 20.61
CA PRO A 201 -3.37 6.90 21.61
C PRO A 201 -2.67 5.54 21.65
N GLU A 202 -3.40 4.45 21.46
CA GLU A 202 -2.88 3.10 21.45
C GLU A 202 -1.88 2.87 20.30
N ALA A 203 -2.10 3.49 19.11
CA ALA A 203 -1.15 3.42 18.01
C ALA A 203 0.17 4.09 18.38
N PHE A 204 0.14 5.30 18.96
CA PHE A 204 1.36 5.98 19.42
C PHE A 204 2.08 5.20 20.54
N ARG A 205 1.32 4.62 21.49
CA ARG A 205 1.89 3.76 22.54
C ARG A 205 2.66 2.59 21.94
N ASP A 206 2.07 1.87 20.99
CA ASP A 206 2.69 0.71 20.36
C ASP A 206 3.93 1.12 19.54
N ILE A 207 3.85 2.20 18.78
CA ILE A 207 4.99 2.73 18.00
C ILE A 207 6.17 3.08 18.91
N VAL A 208 5.92 3.77 20.02
CA VAL A 208 6.96 4.12 21.01
C VAL A 208 7.53 2.87 21.68
N ALA A 209 6.68 1.90 22.04
CA ALA A 209 7.12 0.65 22.66
C ALA A 209 7.99 -0.22 21.74
N LEU A 210 7.82 -0.09 20.41
CA LEU A 210 8.59 -0.78 19.39
C LEU A 210 9.86 -0.02 18.97
N ASP A 211 10.14 1.15 19.53
CA ASP A 211 11.22 2.05 19.13
C ASP A 211 11.12 2.49 17.64
N ASP A 212 9.91 2.52 17.12
CA ASP A 212 9.59 3.00 15.77
C ASP A 212 9.24 4.49 15.80
N SER A 213 9.09 5.09 14.62
CA SER A 213 8.66 6.48 14.47
C SER A 213 7.34 6.61 13.72
N ALA A 214 6.76 7.80 13.70
CA ALA A 214 5.49 8.04 13.03
C ALA A 214 5.34 9.45 12.45
N VAL A 215 4.51 9.54 11.39
CA VAL A 215 3.88 10.76 10.90
C VAL A 215 2.40 10.48 10.65
N ILE A 216 1.54 10.95 11.53
CA ILE A 216 0.09 10.66 11.51
C ILE A 216 -0.68 11.97 11.45
N ARG A 217 -1.67 12.06 10.55
CA ARG A 217 -2.52 13.24 10.47
C ARG A 217 -3.48 13.32 11.65
N SER A 218 -3.50 14.47 12.34
CA SER A 218 -4.41 14.70 13.44
C SER A 218 -5.87 14.72 12.99
N SER A 219 -6.72 13.97 13.71
CA SER A 219 -8.17 13.94 13.51
C SER A 219 -8.91 14.93 14.40
N GLN A 220 -8.36 15.21 15.59
CA GLN A 220 -9.01 16.00 16.62
C GLN A 220 -7.99 16.71 17.52
N SER A 221 -8.39 17.83 18.09
CA SER A 221 -7.60 18.51 19.10
C SER A 221 -7.64 17.75 20.42
N ARG A 222 -6.44 17.45 20.97
CA ARG A 222 -6.25 16.70 22.21
C ARG A 222 -5.69 17.59 23.31
N ARG A 223 -5.92 17.23 24.57
CA ARG A 223 -5.23 17.86 25.70
C ARG A 223 -3.76 17.51 25.66
N VAL A 224 -2.93 18.52 25.77
CA VAL A 224 -1.47 18.40 25.80
C VAL A 224 -0.92 19.27 26.93
N GLU A 225 0.28 18.94 27.36
CA GLU A 225 1.10 19.76 28.23
C GLU A 225 2.29 20.27 27.41
N LEU A 226 2.57 21.57 27.50
CA LEU A 226 3.70 22.22 26.83
C LEU A 226 4.98 22.06 27.67
N GLU A 227 6.13 22.43 27.11
CA GLU A 227 7.43 22.35 27.80
C GLU A 227 7.49 23.19 29.09
N ASP A 228 6.74 24.27 29.18
CA ASP A 228 6.62 25.11 30.38
C ASP A 228 5.66 24.58 31.46
N GLY A 229 5.09 23.37 31.22
CA GLY A 229 4.11 22.72 32.10
C GLY A 229 2.68 23.23 31.93
N SER A 230 2.42 24.21 31.06
CA SER A 230 1.08 24.69 30.80
C SER A 230 0.24 23.73 29.97
N GLY A 231 -1.06 23.65 30.32
CA GLY A 231 -2.01 22.81 29.56
C GLY A 231 -2.62 23.58 28.40
N ALA A 232 -2.76 22.91 27.23
CA ALA A 232 -3.39 23.48 26.04
C ALA A 232 -4.18 22.42 25.27
N LEU A 233 -4.89 22.85 24.23
CA LEU A 233 -5.37 21.97 23.16
C LEU A 233 -4.34 21.92 22.03
N SER A 234 -4.04 20.75 21.52
CA SER A 234 -2.95 20.52 20.58
C SER A 234 -2.99 21.40 19.32
N HIS A 235 -4.18 21.62 18.75
CA HIS A 235 -4.32 22.47 17.58
C HIS A 235 -4.11 23.96 17.91
N GLU A 236 -4.46 24.38 19.11
CA GLU A 236 -4.20 25.76 19.60
C GLU A 236 -2.71 25.93 19.89
N ALA A 237 -2.09 24.94 20.54
CA ALA A 237 -0.68 24.94 20.85
C ALA A 237 0.19 25.14 19.60
N VAL A 238 -0.03 24.33 18.55
CA VAL A 238 0.78 24.45 17.32
C VAL A 238 0.50 25.73 16.54
N ARG A 239 -0.72 26.26 16.58
CA ARG A 239 -1.06 27.56 15.96
C ARG A 239 -0.43 28.73 16.67
N ALA A 240 -0.30 28.65 17.99
CA ALA A 240 0.36 29.68 18.81
C ALA A 240 1.89 29.60 18.71
N ALA A 241 2.45 28.51 18.24
CA ALA A 241 3.89 28.34 18.09
C ALA A 241 4.49 29.33 17.07
N PRO A 242 5.76 29.73 17.24
CA PRO A 242 6.44 30.62 16.31
C PRO A 242 6.44 30.05 14.88
N LEU A 243 6.34 30.93 13.89
CA LEU A 243 6.44 30.56 12.48
C LEU A 243 7.88 30.11 12.17
N LEU A 244 8.08 28.88 11.75
CA LEU A 244 9.38 28.38 11.30
C LEU A 244 9.76 28.93 9.92
N GLY A 245 8.77 29.14 9.07
CA GLY A 245 8.96 29.65 7.72
C GLY A 245 7.81 29.37 6.77
N THR A 246 8.04 29.62 5.49
CA THR A 246 7.08 29.34 4.42
C THR A 246 7.67 28.38 3.39
N ALA A 247 6.82 27.56 2.81
CA ALA A 247 7.18 26.63 1.75
C ALA A 247 6.14 26.66 0.61
N THR A 248 6.48 26.05 -0.51
CA THR A 248 5.55 25.86 -1.62
C THR A 248 5.30 24.36 -1.79
N LEU A 249 4.04 23.94 -1.78
CA LEU A 249 3.64 22.55 -1.94
C LEU A 249 2.78 22.39 -3.19
N GLU A 250 3.03 21.31 -3.94
CA GLU A 250 2.16 20.93 -5.03
C GLU A 250 0.87 20.32 -4.48
N VAL A 251 -0.27 20.87 -4.89
CA VAL A 251 -1.60 20.30 -4.66
C VAL A 251 -2.00 19.58 -5.94
N PRO A 252 -2.11 18.24 -5.92
CA PRO A 252 -2.40 17.48 -7.12
C PRO A 252 -3.80 17.80 -7.67
N ARG A 253 -3.99 17.52 -8.96
CA ARG A 253 -5.27 17.65 -9.64
C ARG A 253 -6.35 16.79 -8.97
N LYS A 254 -7.51 17.39 -8.70
CA LYS A 254 -8.75 16.67 -8.31
C LYS A 254 -9.82 16.86 -9.38
N ARG A 255 -10.87 16.03 -9.35
CA ARG A 255 -12.00 16.18 -10.28
C ARG A 255 -12.56 17.61 -10.20
N GLY A 256 -12.56 18.31 -11.33
CA GLY A 256 -13.01 19.69 -11.43
C GLY A 256 -12.01 20.77 -11.00
N ARG A 257 -10.79 20.41 -10.53
CA ARG A 257 -9.75 21.37 -10.11
C ARG A 257 -8.39 21.01 -10.71
N ALA A 258 -7.70 22.00 -11.29
CA ALA A 258 -6.35 21.82 -11.82
C ALA A 258 -5.33 21.63 -10.69
N ALA A 259 -4.18 21.00 -11.01
CA ALA A 259 -3.04 21.01 -10.09
C ALA A 259 -2.57 22.46 -9.86
N ARG A 260 -2.13 22.76 -8.64
CA ARG A 260 -1.65 24.11 -8.27
C ARG A 260 -0.52 24.05 -7.27
N MET A 261 0.20 25.16 -7.15
CA MET A 261 1.21 25.35 -6.11
C MET A 261 0.59 26.18 -4.98
N ALA A 262 0.59 25.60 -3.78
CA ALA A 262 0.10 26.25 -2.55
C ALA A 262 1.27 26.83 -1.76
N ARG A 263 1.21 28.11 -1.42
CA ARG A 263 2.16 28.74 -0.50
C ARG A 263 1.67 28.55 0.93
N VAL A 264 2.42 27.80 1.73
CA VAL A 264 2.05 27.41 3.08
C VAL A 264 2.96 28.01 4.13
N GLN A 265 2.42 28.22 5.32
CA GLN A 265 3.13 28.53 6.55
C GLN A 265 3.35 27.24 7.33
N ILE A 266 4.53 27.10 7.94
CA ILE A 266 4.93 25.92 8.72
C ILE A 266 5.20 26.36 10.16
N ARG A 267 4.57 25.69 11.12
CA ARG A 267 4.81 25.82 12.56
C ARG A 267 5.03 24.44 13.16
N SER A 268 5.73 24.39 14.28
CA SER A 268 5.85 23.17 15.07
C SER A 268 5.98 23.46 16.55
N CYS A 269 5.60 22.50 17.38
CA CYS A 269 5.86 22.51 18.82
C CYS A 269 5.98 21.07 19.35
N ALA A 270 6.80 20.92 20.41
CA ALA A 270 6.86 19.69 21.19
C ALA A 270 5.77 19.74 22.27
N VAL A 271 5.16 18.59 22.54
CA VAL A 271 4.07 18.46 23.51
C VAL A 271 4.08 17.08 24.19
N GLN A 272 3.48 17.01 25.37
CA GLN A 272 3.12 15.76 26.04
C GLN A 272 1.62 15.53 25.84
N VAL A 273 1.23 14.49 25.09
CA VAL A 273 -0.19 14.11 24.93
C VAL A 273 -0.69 13.48 26.21
N ILE A 274 -1.85 13.90 26.69
CA ILE A 274 -2.51 13.38 27.87
C ILE A 274 -3.72 12.55 27.46
N PRO A 275 -3.60 11.22 27.36
CA PRO A 275 -4.73 10.36 27.02
C PRO A 275 -5.82 10.42 28.11
N ARG A 276 -7.09 10.33 27.69
CA ARG A 276 -8.21 10.24 28.64
C ARG A 276 -8.24 8.83 29.23
N ARG A 277 -7.88 8.67 30.51
CA ARG A 277 -7.81 7.36 31.19
C ARG A 277 -9.10 6.54 31.09
N GLU A 278 -10.26 7.20 31.11
CA GLU A 278 -11.57 6.50 30.99
C GLU A 278 -11.77 5.82 29.63
N ARG A 279 -11.07 6.26 28.59
CA ARG A 279 -11.16 5.70 27.22
C ARG A 279 -9.91 4.92 26.83
N HIS A 280 -8.78 5.24 27.43
CA HIS A 280 -7.45 4.71 27.09
C HIS A 280 -6.71 4.35 28.38
N PRO A 281 -7.20 3.33 29.13
CA PRO A 281 -6.71 3.05 30.49
C PRO A 281 -5.23 2.64 30.54
N ASN A 282 -4.73 2.05 29.44
CA ASN A 282 -3.37 1.54 29.32
C ASN A 282 -2.43 2.51 28.58
N CYS A 283 -2.84 3.77 28.33
CA CYS A 283 -1.99 4.74 27.68
C CYS A 283 -1.50 5.78 28.68
N GLU A 284 -0.19 5.86 28.83
CA GLU A 284 0.50 6.89 29.58
C GLU A 284 0.63 8.19 28.76
N ARG A 285 1.26 9.21 29.34
CA ARG A 285 1.64 10.42 28.62
C ARG A 285 2.66 10.07 27.54
N ILE A 286 2.49 10.63 26.36
CA ILE A 286 3.34 10.36 25.19
C ILE A 286 3.93 11.67 24.70
N ALA A 287 5.28 11.75 24.65
CA ALA A 287 5.99 12.85 24.05
C ALA A 287 5.89 12.78 22.53
N LEU A 288 5.32 13.81 21.92
CA LEU A 288 5.15 13.93 20.48
C LEU A 288 5.47 15.36 20.03
N ASN A 289 5.77 15.50 18.75
CA ASN A 289 5.83 16.78 18.09
C ASN A 289 4.57 16.98 17.23
N LEU A 290 4.21 18.25 17.02
CA LEU A 290 3.17 18.69 16.10
C LEU A 290 3.80 19.54 15.00
N VAL A 291 3.37 19.31 13.77
CA VAL A 291 3.69 20.17 12.61
C VAL A 291 2.38 20.66 12.00
N GLU A 292 2.18 21.97 11.94
CA GLU A 292 1.08 22.58 11.20
C GLU A 292 1.57 23.05 9.84
N VAL A 293 0.81 22.68 8.80
CA VAL A 293 0.93 23.17 7.44
C VAL A 293 -0.34 23.92 7.10
N TRP A 294 -0.24 25.22 6.93
CA TRP A 294 -1.40 26.08 6.70
C TRP A 294 -1.22 26.98 5.47
N GLU A 295 -2.20 26.96 4.57
CA GLU A 295 -2.30 27.85 3.42
C GLU A 295 -3.16 29.07 3.79
N PRO A 296 -2.58 30.24 4.07
CA PRO A 296 -3.35 31.41 4.53
C PRO A 296 -4.20 32.06 3.42
N LYS A 297 -3.84 31.85 2.16
CA LYS A 297 -4.54 32.41 0.99
C LYS A 297 -4.68 31.37 -0.10
N ALA A 298 -5.77 30.61 -0.06
CA ALA A 298 -6.15 29.72 -1.16
C ALA A 298 -6.84 30.51 -2.29
N PRO A 299 -6.79 30.05 -3.55
CA PRO A 299 -7.58 30.61 -4.63
C PRO A 299 -9.08 30.61 -4.32
N GLN A 300 -9.81 31.57 -4.86
CA GLN A 300 -11.26 31.65 -4.67
C GLN A 300 -11.95 30.36 -5.15
N GLY A 301 -12.77 29.76 -4.28
CA GLY A 301 -13.47 28.51 -4.55
C GLY A 301 -12.67 27.24 -4.22
N ASP A 302 -11.41 27.37 -3.81
CA ASP A 302 -10.61 26.27 -3.31
C ASP A 302 -10.58 26.21 -1.79
N GLU A 303 -10.60 24.99 -1.22
CA GLU A 303 -10.31 24.80 0.19
C GLU A 303 -8.81 25.01 0.44
N PRO A 304 -8.42 25.78 1.47
CA PRO A 304 -7.03 25.95 1.85
C PRO A 304 -6.41 24.61 2.28
N LEU A 305 -5.14 24.41 1.91
CA LEU A 305 -4.39 23.27 2.43
C LEU A 305 -4.16 23.46 3.93
N HIS A 306 -4.66 22.52 4.73
CA HIS A 306 -4.48 22.51 6.17
C HIS A 306 -4.21 21.09 6.68
N TRP A 307 -2.99 20.86 7.17
CA TRP A 307 -2.60 19.64 7.86
C TRP A 307 -2.07 19.97 9.25
N ILE A 308 -2.43 19.15 10.23
CA ILE A 308 -1.77 19.07 11.52
C ILE A 308 -1.29 17.62 11.64
N LEU A 309 0.01 17.46 11.81
CA LEU A 309 0.69 16.16 11.81
C LEU A 309 1.29 15.90 13.18
N TRP A 310 0.94 14.77 13.78
CA TRP A 310 1.65 14.19 14.91
C TRP A 310 2.90 13.48 14.43
N THR A 311 4.01 13.61 15.14
CA THR A 311 5.24 12.93 14.77
C THR A 311 6.17 12.68 15.94
N LEU A 312 7.00 11.63 15.86
CA LEU A 312 8.16 11.38 16.70
C LEU A 312 9.45 11.89 16.03
N GLU A 313 9.36 12.34 14.78
CA GLU A 313 10.50 12.92 14.05
C GLU A 313 10.85 14.32 14.60
N PRO A 314 12.14 14.71 14.57
CA PRO A 314 12.54 16.07 14.89
C PRO A 314 11.84 17.09 13.97
N CYS A 315 11.39 18.20 14.53
CA CYS A 315 10.71 19.27 13.76
C CYS A 315 10.99 20.70 14.28
N ALA A 316 12.10 20.88 15.00
CA ALA A 316 12.48 22.19 15.58
C ALA A 316 12.89 23.23 14.53
N THR A 317 13.33 22.80 13.34
CA THR A 317 13.72 23.70 12.23
C THR A 317 12.77 23.54 11.04
N LEU A 318 12.72 24.57 10.16
CA LEU A 318 11.93 24.49 8.93
C LEU A 318 12.31 23.25 8.09
N ALA A 319 13.60 22.93 7.97
CA ALA A 319 14.07 21.78 7.20
C ALA A 319 13.55 20.47 7.79
N GLN A 320 13.61 20.30 9.11
CA GLN A 320 13.08 19.12 9.80
C GLN A 320 11.54 19.02 9.66
N ALA A 321 10.81 20.12 9.87
CA ALA A 321 9.37 20.14 9.70
C ALA A 321 8.94 19.82 8.25
N MET A 322 9.69 20.32 7.27
CA MET A 322 9.45 19.99 5.85
C MET A 322 9.72 18.51 5.54
N ARG A 323 10.72 17.89 6.20
CA ARG A 323 10.92 16.43 6.09
C ARG A 323 9.68 15.66 6.58
N VAL A 324 9.08 16.07 7.70
CA VAL A 324 7.82 15.48 8.20
C VAL A 324 6.70 15.61 7.15
N VAL A 325 6.60 16.79 6.51
CA VAL A 325 5.64 17.02 5.42
C VAL A 325 5.90 16.11 4.23
N ASP A 326 7.16 15.93 3.82
CA ASP A 326 7.52 15.07 2.69
C ASP A 326 7.25 13.58 3.00
N ILE A 327 7.50 13.15 4.24
CA ILE A 327 7.11 11.82 4.71
C ILE A 327 5.59 11.64 4.59
N TYR A 328 4.79 12.59 5.07
CA TYR A 328 3.33 12.49 4.99
C TYR A 328 2.81 12.41 3.55
N LYS A 329 3.46 13.06 2.60
CA LYS A 329 3.11 12.99 1.17
C LYS A 329 3.23 11.57 0.60
N LEU A 330 4.07 10.70 1.19
CA LEU A 330 4.19 9.30 0.77
C LEU A 330 2.90 8.51 1.02
N ARG A 331 2.00 8.98 1.90
CA ARG A 331 0.69 8.35 2.14
C ARG A 331 -0.08 8.10 0.85
N TRP A 332 0.04 8.99 -0.13
CA TRP A 332 -0.66 8.83 -1.41
C TRP A 332 -0.28 7.58 -2.20
N ARG A 333 0.82 6.91 -1.87
CA ARG A 333 1.24 5.67 -2.53
C ARG A 333 0.24 4.53 -2.32
N ILE A 334 -0.45 4.54 -1.18
CA ILE A 334 -1.46 3.52 -0.89
C ILE A 334 -2.74 3.71 -1.72
N GLU A 335 -3.08 4.95 -2.06
CA GLU A 335 -4.21 5.24 -2.98
C GLU A 335 -3.94 4.68 -4.39
N ASP A 336 -2.69 4.82 -4.86
CA ASP A 336 -2.25 4.21 -6.12
C ASP A 336 -2.34 2.68 -6.04
N PHE A 337 -1.93 2.08 -4.92
CA PHE A 337 -2.03 0.63 -4.70
C PHE A 337 -3.50 0.18 -4.70
N ASN A 338 -4.36 0.84 -3.95
CA ASN A 338 -5.80 0.54 -3.90
C ASN A 338 -6.44 0.64 -5.28
N LEU A 339 -6.05 1.63 -6.09
CA LEU A 339 -6.51 1.79 -7.47
C LEU A 339 -6.10 0.59 -8.34
N VAL A 340 -4.84 0.14 -8.24
CA VAL A 340 -4.37 -1.04 -9.01
C VAL A 340 -5.07 -2.30 -8.56
N LEU A 341 -5.21 -2.50 -7.25
CA LEU A 341 -5.86 -3.68 -6.69
C LEU A 341 -7.33 -3.77 -7.13
N LYS A 342 -8.09 -2.69 -7.02
CA LYS A 342 -9.52 -2.66 -7.36
C LYS A 342 -9.79 -2.67 -8.86
N GLU A 343 -9.19 -1.73 -9.60
CA GLU A 343 -9.48 -1.55 -11.02
C GLU A 343 -8.50 -2.35 -11.91
N GLY A 344 -7.26 -2.53 -11.47
CA GLY A 344 -6.23 -3.25 -12.20
C GLY A 344 -6.38 -4.75 -12.09
N CYS A 345 -6.46 -5.27 -10.87
CA CYS A 345 -6.66 -6.69 -10.59
C CYS A 345 -8.14 -7.08 -10.51
N ARG A 346 -9.05 -6.10 -10.58
CA ARG A 346 -10.51 -6.30 -10.61
C ARG A 346 -11.05 -7.12 -9.45
N VAL A 347 -10.45 -6.96 -8.27
CA VAL A 347 -10.80 -7.78 -7.09
C VAL A 347 -12.27 -7.63 -6.67
N GLU A 348 -12.92 -6.52 -6.98
CA GLU A 348 -14.35 -6.28 -6.71
C GLU A 348 -15.29 -7.05 -7.67
N GLU A 349 -14.75 -7.65 -8.74
CA GLU A 349 -15.50 -8.46 -9.70
C GLU A 349 -15.35 -9.96 -9.46
N LEU A 350 -14.55 -10.37 -8.45
CA LEU A 350 -14.37 -11.77 -8.07
C LEU A 350 -15.70 -12.41 -7.63
N GLN A 351 -15.85 -13.69 -7.97
CA GLN A 351 -17.04 -14.48 -7.66
C GLN A 351 -16.63 -15.75 -6.94
N PHE A 352 -16.81 -15.76 -5.62
CA PHE A 352 -16.61 -16.92 -4.76
C PHE A 352 -17.77 -17.06 -3.80
N GLU A 353 -17.97 -18.26 -3.27
CA GLU A 353 -19.11 -18.59 -2.41
C GLU A 353 -18.96 -18.09 -0.96
N THR A 354 -17.71 -17.79 -0.52
CA THR A 354 -17.44 -17.34 0.85
C THR A 354 -16.48 -16.17 0.90
N ALA A 355 -16.60 -15.33 1.94
CA ALA A 355 -15.69 -14.23 2.22
C ALA A 355 -14.25 -14.73 2.42
N GLU A 356 -14.02 -15.87 3.07
CA GLU A 356 -12.67 -16.44 3.29
C GLU A 356 -11.97 -16.76 1.97
N ARG A 357 -12.68 -17.32 0.98
CA ARG A 357 -12.12 -17.58 -0.35
C ARG A 357 -11.77 -16.30 -1.08
N LEU A 358 -12.63 -15.28 -1.01
CA LEU A 358 -12.38 -13.95 -1.57
C LEU A 358 -11.16 -13.31 -0.92
N GLU A 359 -11.05 -13.39 0.40
CA GLU A 359 -9.92 -12.87 1.16
C GLU A 359 -8.58 -13.46 0.69
N LYS A 360 -8.48 -14.79 0.55
CA LYS A 360 -7.27 -15.47 0.05
C LYS A 360 -6.85 -14.93 -1.32
N VAL A 361 -7.80 -14.76 -2.22
CA VAL A 361 -7.50 -14.26 -3.58
C VAL A 361 -7.10 -12.78 -3.56
N VAL A 362 -7.75 -11.95 -2.75
CA VAL A 362 -7.36 -10.54 -2.57
C VAL A 362 -5.93 -10.41 -2.06
N ILE A 363 -5.52 -11.28 -1.12
CA ILE A 363 -4.14 -11.31 -0.60
C ILE A 363 -3.16 -11.64 -1.73
N LEU A 364 -3.44 -12.65 -2.54
CA LEU A 364 -2.58 -13.05 -3.65
C LEU A 364 -2.44 -11.98 -4.74
N TYR A 365 -3.45 -11.14 -4.96
CA TYR A 365 -3.34 -10.00 -5.88
C TYR A 365 -2.49 -8.84 -5.35
N GLY A 366 -2.22 -8.77 -4.06
CA GLY A 366 -1.42 -7.71 -3.45
C GLY A 366 -0.03 -7.56 -4.07
N PRO A 367 0.81 -8.62 -4.11
CA PRO A 367 2.14 -8.58 -4.76
C PRO A 367 2.08 -8.22 -6.24
N VAL A 368 1.06 -8.67 -6.97
CA VAL A 368 0.85 -8.34 -8.38
C VAL A 368 0.60 -6.84 -8.56
N ALA A 369 -0.25 -6.25 -7.70
CA ALA A 369 -0.51 -4.81 -7.71
C ALA A 369 0.76 -4.00 -7.44
N VAL A 370 1.58 -4.43 -6.47
CA VAL A 370 2.89 -3.80 -6.18
C VAL A 370 3.80 -3.82 -7.41
N ARG A 371 3.89 -4.93 -8.13
CA ARG A 371 4.76 -5.05 -9.31
C ARG A 371 4.41 -4.05 -10.41
N ILE A 372 3.13 -3.78 -10.61
CA ILE A 372 2.66 -2.76 -11.56
C ILE A 372 3.06 -1.34 -11.10
N LEU A 373 2.98 -1.06 -9.79
CA LEU A 373 3.44 0.22 -9.24
C LEU A 373 4.95 0.39 -9.39
N GLN A 374 5.73 -0.65 -9.12
CA GLN A 374 7.18 -0.65 -9.26
C GLN A 374 7.61 -0.29 -10.69
N LEU A 375 6.92 -0.81 -11.71
CA LEU A 375 7.20 -0.44 -13.10
C LEU A 375 7.14 1.08 -13.31
N ARG A 376 6.07 1.73 -12.83
CA ARG A 376 5.88 3.18 -12.92
C ARG A 376 6.92 3.94 -12.11
N ASP A 377 7.12 3.52 -10.88
CA ASP A 377 7.91 4.26 -9.90
C ASP A 377 9.41 4.20 -10.25
N TYR A 378 9.93 3.04 -10.65
CA TYR A 378 11.31 2.92 -11.13
C TYR A 378 11.52 3.74 -12.41
N ALA A 379 10.57 3.73 -13.35
CA ALA A 379 10.69 4.53 -14.58
C ALA A 379 10.74 6.04 -14.33
N ARG A 380 10.14 6.50 -13.23
CA ARG A 380 10.17 7.92 -12.81
C ARG A 380 11.43 8.28 -12.04
N MET A 381 11.86 7.42 -11.13
CA MET A 381 12.92 7.72 -10.16
C MET A 381 14.30 7.30 -10.67
N HIS A 382 14.38 6.25 -11.46
CA HIS A 382 15.62 5.68 -12.00
C HIS A 382 15.46 5.33 -13.48
N PRO A 383 15.14 6.31 -14.36
CA PRO A 383 14.76 6.08 -15.77
C PRO A 383 15.77 5.26 -16.55
N GLU A 384 17.07 5.43 -16.25
CA GLU A 384 18.17 4.76 -16.94
C GLU A 384 18.52 3.36 -16.38
N ALA A 385 17.89 2.95 -15.26
CA ALA A 385 18.08 1.61 -14.74
C ALA A 385 17.64 0.54 -15.77
N PRO A 386 18.28 -0.63 -15.82
CA PRO A 386 17.84 -1.70 -16.71
C PRO A 386 16.43 -2.15 -16.34
N CYS A 387 15.58 -2.43 -17.31
CA CYS A 387 14.19 -2.85 -17.05
C CYS A 387 14.10 -4.15 -16.25
N THR A 388 15.18 -4.88 -16.12
CA THR A 388 15.28 -6.12 -15.34
C THR A 388 15.08 -5.93 -13.83
N VAL A 389 15.06 -4.68 -13.34
CA VAL A 389 14.65 -4.36 -11.96
C VAL A 389 13.17 -4.71 -11.68
N VAL A 390 12.35 -4.81 -12.75
CA VAL A 390 10.93 -5.18 -12.66
C VAL A 390 10.56 -6.28 -13.65
N LEU A 391 11.09 -6.21 -14.88
CA LEU A 391 10.80 -7.16 -15.94
C LEU A 391 11.84 -8.27 -15.97
N SER A 392 11.39 -9.41 -16.30
CA SER A 392 12.24 -10.55 -16.55
C SER A 392 12.77 -10.59 -17.97
N GLU A 393 13.70 -11.51 -18.19
CA GLU A 393 14.31 -11.70 -19.49
C GLU A 393 13.30 -12.08 -20.59
N PRO A 394 12.41 -13.05 -20.42
CA PRO A 394 11.37 -13.36 -21.40
C PRO A 394 10.42 -12.18 -21.66
N GLU A 395 10.02 -11.46 -20.63
CA GLU A 395 9.11 -10.32 -20.76
C GLU A 395 9.73 -9.19 -21.58
N TRP A 396 10.95 -8.73 -21.27
CA TRP A 396 11.53 -7.65 -22.04
C TRP A 396 11.92 -8.07 -23.47
N LYS A 397 12.31 -9.34 -23.69
CA LYS A 397 12.58 -9.84 -25.04
C LYS A 397 11.31 -9.91 -25.89
N ALA A 398 10.19 -10.35 -25.33
CA ALA A 398 8.90 -10.36 -25.99
C ALA A 398 8.44 -8.92 -26.33
N LEU A 399 8.60 -8.00 -25.36
CA LEU A 399 8.31 -6.58 -25.54
C LEU A 399 9.16 -5.97 -26.67
N TRP A 400 10.47 -6.21 -26.65
CA TRP A 400 11.40 -5.79 -27.71
C TRP A 400 10.94 -6.29 -29.08
N THR A 401 10.65 -7.58 -29.18
CA THR A 401 10.22 -8.21 -30.44
C THR A 401 8.93 -7.58 -30.96
N ARG A 402 7.98 -7.31 -30.09
CA ARG A 402 6.71 -6.65 -30.45
C ARG A 402 6.93 -5.23 -30.98
N ILE A 403 7.82 -4.48 -30.36
CA ILE A 403 8.09 -3.06 -30.74
C ILE A 403 8.93 -2.97 -32.00
N HIS A 404 10.01 -3.76 -32.09
CA HIS A 404 10.98 -3.69 -33.20
C HIS A 404 10.69 -4.66 -34.35
N ARG A 405 9.65 -5.52 -34.21
CA ARG A 405 9.25 -6.55 -35.20
C ARG A 405 10.38 -7.56 -35.53
N LYS A 406 11.34 -7.70 -34.63
CA LYS A 406 12.46 -8.64 -34.71
C LYS A 406 13.00 -8.91 -33.30
N PRO A 407 13.47 -10.14 -33.04
CA PRO A 407 14.08 -10.46 -31.74
C PRO A 407 15.35 -9.63 -31.50
N PRO A 408 15.73 -9.42 -30.23
CA PRO A 408 16.98 -8.79 -29.92
C PRO A 408 18.15 -9.67 -30.43
N LYS A 409 19.20 -9.04 -30.95
CA LYS A 409 20.41 -9.74 -31.37
C LYS A 409 21.10 -10.38 -30.17
N ARG A 410 21.87 -11.46 -30.40
CA ARG A 410 22.71 -12.04 -29.34
C ARG A 410 23.64 -10.99 -28.75
N GLY A 411 23.66 -10.84 -27.44
CA GLY A 411 24.44 -9.80 -26.72
C GLY A 411 23.76 -8.44 -26.58
N THR A 412 22.51 -8.27 -27.10
CA THR A 412 21.72 -7.05 -26.80
C THR A 412 21.36 -7.04 -25.32
N GLY A 413 21.76 -5.99 -24.60
CA GLY A 413 21.34 -5.76 -23.22
C GLY A 413 19.86 -5.39 -23.08
N PRO A 414 19.29 -5.48 -21.87
CA PRO A 414 17.93 -5.06 -21.61
C PRO A 414 17.76 -3.55 -21.86
N PRO A 415 16.59 -3.10 -22.36
CA PRO A 415 16.28 -1.68 -22.47
C PRO A 415 16.23 -1.02 -21.08
N THR A 416 16.28 0.32 -21.05
CA THR A 416 16.06 1.04 -19.79
C THR A 416 14.63 0.82 -19.29
N ILE A 417 14.42 0.98 -17.97
CA ILE A 417 13.08 0.85 -17.38
C ILE A 417 12.12 1.90 -17.94
N GLN A 418 12.62 3.11 -18.27
CA GLN A 418 11.82 4.15 -18.89
C GLN A 418 11.36 3.72 -20.30
N GLN A 419 12.27 3.21 -21.12
CA GLN A 419 11.92 2.70 -22.45
C GLN A 419 10.90 1.58 -22.38
N ALA A 420 11.14 0.59 -21.53
CA ALA A 420 10.23 -0.54 -21.33
C ALA A 420 8.84 -0.06 -20.88
N THR A 421 8.77 0.88 -19.93
CA THR A 421 7.51 1.44 -19.42
C THR A 421 6.74 2.17 -20.50
N LEU A 422 7.43 2.96 -21.35
CA LEU A 422 6.80 3.60 -22.50
C LEU A 422 6.27 2.60 -23.52
N TRP A 423 7.01 1.52 -23.78
CA TRP A 423 6.57 0.46 -24.69
C TRP A 423 5.37 -0.31 -24.15
N ILE A 424 5.35 -0.64 -22.84
CA ILE A 424 4.19 -1.23 -22.19
C ILE A 424 3.01 -0.25 -22.25
N GLY A 425 3.25 1.03 -22.00
CA GLY A 425 2.25 2.08 -22.17
C GLY A 425 1.61 2.08 -23.55
N ARG A 426 2.43 1.93 -24.63
CA ARG A 426 1.93 1.83 -26.01
C ARG A 426 1.03 0.61 -26.23
N LEU A 427 1.35 -0.54 -25.67
CA LEU A 427 0.46 -1.70 -25.68
C LEU A 427 -0.89 -1.36 -25.03
N GLY A 428 -0.88 -0.61 -23.92
CA GLY A 428 -2.07 -0.18 -23.18
C GLY A 428 -2.80 1.04 -23.77
N GLY A 429 -2.40 1.52 -24.98
CA GLY A 429 -3.05 2.64 -25.67
C GLY A 429 -2.44 4.02 -25.43
N HIS A 430 -1.24 4.10 -24.84
CA HIS A 430 -0.50 5.38 -24.73
C HIS A 430 0.01 5.83 -26.08
N LEU A 431 -0.33 7.04 -26.49
CA LEU A 431 0.02 7.54 -27.82
C LEU A 431 1.47 8.02 -27.94
N GLY A 432 2.09 8.38 -26.78
CA GLY A 432 3.48 8.83 -26.71
C GLY A 432 3.73 10.18 -27.38
N ARG A 433 2.75 11.09 -27.36
CA ARG A 433 2.92 12.48 -27.81
C ARG A 433 3.83 13.22 -26.83
N LYS A 434 4.50 14.28 -27.30
CA LYS A 434 5.36 15.10 -26.43
C LYS A 434 4.66 15.64 -25.18
N SER A 435 3.34 15.88 -25.27
CA SER A 435 2.50 16.37 -24.17
C SER A 435 1.98 15.28 -23.22
N ASP A 436 2.07 14.00 -23.58
CA ASP A 436 1.41 12.92 -22.84
C ASP A 436 2.15 12.53 -21.54
N GLY A 437 3.45 12.86 -21.43
CA GLY A 437 4.30 12.45 -20.32
C GLY A 437 4.45 10.94 -20.19
N MET A 438 4.74 10.45 -18.97
CA MET A 438 4.83 9.02 -18.68
C MET A 438 3.44 8.39 -18.55
N PRO A 439 3.26 7.14 -19.04
CA PRO A 439 1.99 6.44 -18.92
C PRO A 439 1.49 6.37 -17.46
N GLY A 440 0.22 6.66 -17.25
CA GLY A 440 -0.43 6.48 -15.96
C GLY A 440 -0.68 5.00 -15.66
N VAL A 441 -0.93 4.69 -14.38
CA VAL A 441 -1.14 3.32 -13.88
C VAL A 441 -2.21 2.58 -14.70
N ARG A 442 -3.35 3.21 -15.01
CA ARG A 442 -4.43 2.62 -15.82
C ARG A 442 -3.98 2.14 -17.20
N THR A 443 -3.10 2.88 -17.85
CA THR A 443 -2.54 2.50 -19.14
C THR A 443 -1.52 1.38 -19.01
N LEU A 444 -0.70 1.43 -17.96
CA LEU A 444 0.34 0.43 -17.71
C LEU A 444 -0.23 -0.95 -17.44
N TRP A 445 -1.29 -1.08 -16.63
CA TRP A 445 -1.82 -2.42 -16.37
C TRP A 445 -2.44 -3.06 -17.63
N ARG A 446 -3.11 -2.26 -18.50
CA ARG A 446 -3.61 -2.77 -19.80
C ARG A 446 -2.46 -3.30 -20.66
N GLY A 447 -1.40 -2.51 -20.79
CA GLY A 447 -0.21 -2.92 -21.53
C GLY A 447 0.53 -4.10 -20.90
N TRP A 448 0.48 -4.22 -19.57
CA TRP A 448 1.06 -5.34 -18.84
C TRP A 448 0.37 -6.66 -19.19
N ARG A 449 -0.97 -6.68 -19.28
CA ARG A 449 -1.72 -7.85 -19.75
C ARG A 449 -1.26 -8.30 -21.12
N ASP A 450 -1.17 -7.37 -22.06
CA ASP A 450 -0.77 -7.69 -23.43
C ASP A 450 0.70 -8.15 -23.48
N LEU A 451 1.58 -7.58 -22.66
CA LEU A 451 2.96 -8.05 -22.52
C LEU A 451 3.03 -9.51 -22.02
N ASN A 452 2.26 -9.85 -21.01
CA ASN A 452 2.25 -11.20 -20.45
C ASN A 452 1.77 -12.23 -21.50
N LEU A 453 0.74 -11.89 -22.28
CA LEU A 453 0.29 -12.72 -23.39
C LEU A 453 1.41 -12.95 -24.42
N LEU A 454 2.10 -11.88 -24.82
CA LEU A 454 3.22 -11.94 -25.74
C LEU A 454 4.39 -12.78 -25.21
N ALA A 455 4.72 -12.61 -23.94
CA ALA A 455 5.80 -13.38 -23.30
C ALA A 455 5.47 -14.87 -23.23
N THR A 456 4.22 -15.22 -22.90
CA THR A 456 3.75 -16.61 -22.90
C THR A 456 3.83 -17.23 -24.30
N MET A 457 3.32 -16.54 -25.33
CA MET A 457 3.40 -17.01 -26.72
C MET A 457 4.85 -17.18 -27.18
N SER A 458 5.73 -16.24 -26.82
CA SER A 458 7.15 -16.33 -27.17
C SER A 458 7.84 -17.54 -26.54
N CYS A 459 7.46 -17.93 -25.34
CA CYS A 459 7.97 -19.15 -24.68
C CYS A 459 7.47 -20.45 -25.33
N ILE A 460 6.24 -20.46 -25.86
CA ILE A 460 5.66 -21.61 -26.57
C ILE A 460 6.27 -21.81 -27.95
N LEU A 461 6.54 -20.70 -28.64
CA LEU A 461 7.05 -20.69 -30.02
C LEU A 461 8.59 -20.70 -30.10
N ALA A 462 9.29 -20.59 -28.96
CA ALA A 462 10.73 -20.74 -28.96
C ALA A 462 11.09 -22.23 -29.25
N PRO A 463 12.00 -22.53 -30.23
CA PRO A 463 12.38 -23.84 -30.58
C PRO A 463 13.11 -24.60 -29.47
#